data_1e6322519dd3124018a468c77f9ab12b
#
_entry.id   1e6322519dd3124018a468c77f9ab12b
#
_cell.length_a   1.000
_cell.length_b   1.000
_cell.length_c   1.000
_cell.angle_alpha   90.00
_cell.angle_beta   90.00
_cell.angle_gamma   90.00
#
_symmetry.space_group_name_H-M   'P 1'
#
loop_
_entity.id
_entity.type
_entity.pdbx_description
1 polymer ?
#
loop_
_entity_poly.entity_id
_entity_poly.type
_entity_poly.pdbx_seq_one_letter_code
_entity_poly.pdbx_strand_id
1 'polypeptide(L)'
;MLVKQSIDHAPTLNTVLMVEDTLKNMNESVVTVAELKRKLPKQVNHNTLKVILEYLEESNKILVTMKGITWIHNSGPKLRKAVEEGVEL
;
A
#
# COMPACT_ATOMS: atom_id res chain seq x y z
N MET A 1 -23.12 1.32 0.10
CA MET A 1 -22.80 1.56 0.30
C MET A 1 -21.74 1.68 0.95
N LEU A 2 -21.28 1.68 1.16
CA LEU A 2 -20.35 1.73 1.76
C LEU A 2 -19.77 2.82 2.11
N VAL A 3 -20.13 3.37 2.03
CA VAL A 3 -19.66 4.46 2.10
C VAL A 3 -19.65 5.16 3.26
N LYS A 4 -20.39 4.92 4.04
CA LYS A 4 -20.64 5.59 5.07
C LYS A 4 -19.52 5.90 5.91
N GLN A 5 -18.83 5.04 6.27
CA GLN A 5 -17.92 5.29 7.27
C GLN A 5 -16.77 6.08 6.83
N SER A 6 -16.52 6.19 5.64
CA SER A 6 -15.29 6.80 5.24
C SER A 6 -15.36 8.28 5.06
N ILE A 7 -16.48 8.91 5.26
CA ILE A 7 -16.60 10.32 5.02
C ILE A 7 -15.64 11.14 5.84
N ASP A 8 -15.55 10.89 7.12
CA ASP A 8 -14.70 11.70 7.98
C ASP A 8 -13.23 11.41 7.85
N HIS A 9 -12.89 10.21 7.43
CA HIS A 9 -11.50 9.79 7.37
C HIS A 9 -11.09 9.36 5.97
N ALA A 10 -11.90 9.72 4.99
CA ALA A 10 -11.60 9.31 3.63
C ALA A 10 -10.29 9.92 3.17
N PRO A 11 -9.35 9.12 2.73
CA PRO A 11 -8.09 9.64 2.27
C PRO A 11 -8.25 10.27 0.90
N THR A 12 -7.43 11.27 0.61
CA THR A 12 -7.38 11.80 -0.74
C THR A 12 -6.56 10.84 -1.58
N LEU A 13 -6.74 10.93 -2.88
CA LEU A 13 -5.95 10.12 -3.80
C LEU A 13 -4.47 10.38 -3.62
N ASN A 14 -4.09 11.65 -3.44
CA ASN A 14 -2.68 11.97 -3.26
C ASN A 14 -2.11 11.29 -2.03
N THR A 15 -2.86 11.21 -0.95
CA THR A 15 -2.38 10.55 0.24
C THR A 15 -2.24 9.04 0.01
N VAL A 16 -3.20 8.44 -0.68
CA VAL A 16 -3.13 7.02 -0.99
C VAL A 16 -1.89 6.74 -1.84
N LEU A 17 -1.66 7.54 -2.86
CA LEU A 17 -0.50 7.34 -3.73
C LEU A 17 0.80 7.54 -2.99
N MET A 18 0.84 8.47 -2.05
CA MET A 18 2.03 8.70 -1.25
C MET A 18 2.36 7.46 -0.41
N VAL A 19 1.35 6.86 0.21
CA VAL A 19 1.56 5.67 1.02
C VAL A 19 2.00 4.51 0.13
N GLU A 20 1.38 4.35 -1.02
CA GLU A 20 1.77 3.30 -1.94
C GLU A 20 3.22 3.46 -2.39
N ASP A 21 3.60 4.67 -2.76
CA ASP A 21 4.95 4.92 -3.21
C ASP A 21 5.96 4.65 -2.11
N THR A 22 5.64 5.04 -0.89
CA THR A 22 6.55 4.81 0.22
C THR A 22 6.75 3.31 0.44
N LEU A 23 5.66 2.55 0.47
CA LEU A 23 5.77 1.11 0.66
C LEU A 23 6.50 0.43 -0.49
N LYS A 24 6.20 0.85 -1.70
CA LYS A 24 6.78 0.24 -2.87
C LYS A 24 8.28 0.43 -2.94
N ASN A 25 8.75 1.57 -2.47
CA ASN A 25 10.16 1.92 -2.59
C ASN A 25 10.99 1.64 -1.35
N MET A 26 10.38 1.04 -0.33
CA MET A 26 11.15 0.69 0.86
C MET A 26 12.02 -0.53 0.60
N ASN A 27 13.18 -0.52 1.22
CA ASN A 27 14.09 -1.64 1.06
C ASN A 27 13.74 -2.83 1.94
N GLU A 28 13.01 -2.59 3.00
CA GLU A 28 12.66 -3.66 3.92
C GLU A 28 11.57 -4.55 3.35
N SER A 29 11.65 -5.83 3.60
CA SER A 29 10.61 -6.75 3.18
C SER A 29 9.35 -6.60 4.01
N VAL A 30 9.51 -6.28 5.27
CA VAL A 30 8.39 -6.16 6.20
C VAL A 30 8.61 -4.93 7.04
N VAL A 31 7.59 -4.10 7.18
CA VAL A 31 7.68 -2.92 8.02
C VAL A 31 6.48 -2.85 8.93
N THR A 32 6.68 -2.33 10.14
CA THR A 32 5.56 -2.11 11.03
C THR A 32 4.87 -0.81 10.66
N VAL A 33 3.67 -0.62 11.19
CA VAL A 33 2.94 0.63 10.96
C VAL A 33 3.75 1.80 11.48
N ALA A 34 4.41 1.65 12.62
CA ALA A 34 5.20 2.73 13.17
C ALA A 34 6.37 3.09 12.25
N GLU A 35 7.01 2.09 11.69
CA GLU A 35 8.10 2.33 10.75
C GLU A 35 7.60 3.01 9.49
N LEU A 36 6.46 2.58 8.99
CA LEU A 36 5.88 3.20 7.81
C LEU A 36 5.59 4.66 8.09
N LYS A 37 5.00 4.95 9.25
CA LYS A 37 4.67 6.33 9.59
C LYS A 37 5.92 7.22 9.61
N ARG A 38 7.03 6.68 10.09
CA ARG A 38 8.25 7.46 10.13
C ARG A 38 8.83 7.71 8.75
N LYS A 39 8.56 6.81 7.80
CA LYS A 39 9.13 6.95 6.47
C LYS A 39 8.26 7.75 5.52
N LEU A 40 7.04 8.03 5.90
CA LEU A 40 6.17 8.81 5.03
C LEU A 40 6.69 10.25 4.92
N PRO A 41 6.66 10.83 3.73
CA PRO A 41 7.12 12.21 3.55
C PRO A 41 6.27 13.22 4.30
N LYS A 42 5.01 12.89 4.54
CA LYS A 42 4.13 13.75 5.29
C LYS A 42 3.44 12.94 6.36
N GLN A 43 3.10 13.61 7.45
CA GLN A 43 2.41 12.95 8.53
C GLN A 43 0.98 12.65 8.13
N VAL A 44 0.53 11.44 8.41
CA VAL A 44 -0.81 11.01 8.06
C VAL A 44 -1.52 10.59 9.35
N ASN A 45 -2.75 11.02 9.50
CA ASN A 45 -3.56 10.65 10.65
C ASN A 45 -3.64 9.12 10.73
N HIS A 46 -3.56 8.59 11.95
CA HIS A 46 -3.56 7.15 12.14
C HIS A 46 -4.79 6.48 11.53
N ASN A 47 -5.97 7.06 11.74
CA ASN A 47 -7.18 6.47 11.20
C ASN A 47 -7.20 6.51 9.68
N THR A 48 -6.71 7.58 9.09
CA THR A 48 -6.61 7.68 7.65
C THR A 48 -5.65 6.63 7.11
N LEU A 49 -4.52 6.47 7.77
CA LEU A 49 -3.55 5.47 7.34
C LEU A 49 -4.14 4.08 7.43
N LYS A 50 -4.91 3.81 8.49
CA LYS A 50 -5.52 2.52 8.66
C LYS A 50 -6.49 2.22 7.51
N VAL A 51 -7.28 3.21 7.11
CA VAL A 51 -8.21 3.04 5.99
C VAL A 51 -7.45 2.74 4.70
N ILE A 52 -6.35 3.45 4.48
CA ILE A 52 -5.54 3.23 3.29
C ILE A 52 -4.97 1.82 3.28
N LEU A 53 -4.45 1.37 4.42
CA LEU A 53 -3.87 0.04 4.49
C LEU A 53 -4.92 -1.04 4.27
N GLU A 54 -6.12 -0.84 4.79
CA GLU A 54 -7.20 -1.78 4.55
C GLU A 54 -7.55 -1.85 3.06
N TYR A 55 -7.58 -0.70 2.41
CA TYR A 55 -7.85 -0.65 0.98
C TYR A 55 -6.77 -1.38 0.20
N LEU A 56 -5.51 -1.14 0.56
CA LEU A 56 -4.40 -1.80 -0.14
C LEU A 56 -4.41 -3.30 0.08
N GLU A 57 -4.77 -3.72 1.28
CA GLU A 57 -4.86 -5.15 1.55
C GLU A 57 -5.97 -5.79 0.74
N GLU A 58 -7.13 -5.15 0.68
CA GLU A 58 -8.24 -5.67 -0.09
C GLU A 58 -7.94 -5.69 -1.58
N SER A 59 -7.08 -4.78 -2.02
CA SER A 59 -6.69 -4.74 -3.43
C SER A 59 -5.52 -5.67 -3.73
N ASN A 60 -5.09 -6.45 -2.75
CA ASN A 60 -4.00 -7.40 -2.91
C ASN A 60 -2.67 -6.73 -3.26
N LYS A 61 -2.47 -5.52 -2.77
CA LYS A 61 -1.21 -4.83 -2.98
C LYS A 61 -0.27 -5.01 -1.82
N ILE A 62 -0.80 -5.30 -0.64
CA ILE A 62 0.02 -5.57 0.53
C ILE A 62 -0.51 -6.79 1.26
N LEU A 63 0.36 -7.37 2.06
CA LEU A 63 0.01 -8.45 2.94
C LEU A 63 0.26 -7.96 4.36
N VAL A 64 -0.71 -8.10 5.23
CA VAL A 64 -0.58 -7.66 6.61
C VAL A 64 -0.52 -8.89 7.49
N THR A 65 0.55 -9.01 8.24
CA THR A 65 0.74 -10.16 9.13
C THR A 65 1.10 -9.63 10.52
N MET A 66 1.28 -10.54 11.45
CA MET A 66 1.66 -10.15 12.79
C MET A 66 3.02 -9.46 12.81
N LYS A 67 3.86 -9.72 11.83
CA LYS A 67 5.17 -9.08 11.76
C LYS A 67 5.11 -7.70 11.17
N GLY A 68 4.09 -7.38 10.41
CA GLY A 68 3.95 -6.08 9.81
C GLY A 68 3.38 -6.15 8.41
N ILE A 69 3.76 -5.19 7.61
CA ILE A 69 3.22 -4.98 6.28
C ILE A 69 4.27 -5.32 5.23
N THR A 70 3.86 -6.05 4.21
CA THR A 70 4.74 -6.38 3.09
C THR A 70 4.08 -5.94 1.79
N TRP A 71 4.82 -5.21 0.97
CA TRP A 71 4.33 -4.80 -0.35
C TRP A 71 4.48 -5.98 -1.29
N ILE A 72 3.38 -6.46 -1.84
CA ILE A 72 3.43 -7.64 -2.70
C ILE A 72 3.04 -7.35 -4.14
N HIS A 73 2.46 -6.18 -4.40
CA HIS A 73 2.06 -5.85 -5.76
C HIS A 73 3.29 -5.49 -6.58
N ASN A 74 3.51 -6.19 -7.66
CA ASN A 74 4.69 -5.95 -8.46
C ASN A 74 4.28 -5.59 -9.88
N SER A 75 4.32 -4.31 -10.19
CA SER A 75 3.99 -3.85 -11.52
C SER A 75 5.19 -3.23 -12.21
N GLY A 76 6.39 -3.57 -11.74
CA GLY A 76 7.59 -3.02 -12.31
C GLY A 76 7.96 -3.66 -13.64
N PRO A 77 9.06 -3.23 -14.20
CA PRO A 77 9.48 -3.72 -15.51
C PRO A 77 9.65 -5.22 -15.55
N LYS A 78 10.11 -5.81 -14.46
CA LYS A 78 10.32 -7.23 -14.44
C LYS A 78 9.04 -8.01 -14.63
N LEU A 79 8.01 -7.61 -13.92
CA LEU A 79 6.73 -8.29 -14.06
C LEU A 79 6.14 -8.05 -15.43
N ARG A 80 6.25 -6.83 -15.91
CA ARG A 80 5.70 -6.51 -17.20
C ARG A 80 6.38 -7.34 -18.29
N LYS A 81 7.69 -7.50 -18.19
CA LYS A 81 8.40 -8.28 -19.16
C LYS A 81 7.96 -9.74 -19.12
N ALA A 82 7.75 -10.28 -17.94
CA ALA A 82 7.30 -11.64 -17.82
C ALA A 82 5.94 -11.82 -18.47
N VAL A 83 5.08 -10.85 -18.30
CA VAL A 83 3.76 -10.92 -18.90
C VAL A 83 3.85 -10.89 -20.41
N GLU A 84 4.69 -10.03 -20.95
CA GLU A 84 4.80 -9.91 -22.38
C GLU A 84 5.45 -11.11 -23.03
N GLU A 85 6.38 -11.72 -22.36
CA GLU A 85 7.11 -12.83 -22.95
C GLU A 85 6.60 -14.18 -22.58
N GLY A 86 6.06 -14.31 -21.41
CA GLY A 86 5.73 -15.60 -20.92
C GLY A 86 4.31 -15.93 -20.83
N VAL A 87 3.52 -14.96 -20.69
CA VAL A 87 2.17 -15.25 -20.46
C VAL A 87 1.51 -15.97 -21.54
N GLU A 88 1.92 -15.71 -22.68
CA GLU A 88 1.26 -16.33 -23.70
C GLU A 88 1.51 -17.76 -23.66
N LEU A 89 2.29 -18.16 -22.83
CA LEU A 89 2.50 -19.52 -22.72
C LEU A 89 1.30 -20.29 -22.61
#